data_cdf2fd36f74a20aa2386996c8bbf97c3
#
_entry.id   cdf2fd36f74a20aa2386996c8bbf97c3
#
_cell.length_a   1.000
_cell.length_b   1.000
_cell.length_c   1.000
_cell.angle_alpha   90.00
_cell.angle_beta   90.00
_cell.angle_gamma   90.00
#
_symmetry.space_group_name_H-M   'P 1'
#
loop_
_entity.id
_entity.type
_entity.pdbx_description
1 polymer ?
#
loop_
_entity_poly.entity_id
_entity_poly.type
_entity_poly.pdbx_seq_one_letter_code
_entity_poly.pdbx_strand_id
1 'polypeptide(L)'
;MSVDISNFPNLALADTPVELRSLPFERLPVLCNELREYLLRSVSRSSGHLASGLGTVELTVALHYVYNTPFDRLVWDVGHQAYPHKILTGRRDRMQSIRQKDGLHPFPWRGESEYDVLSVGHSSTSIGAALGMAVAAESEGLGRKVVAVIGDGAITAGMAFEALNHAGDVHKDMLVVLNDNEMSISENVGALNNHLARIMSGKLYTTIREGGKKVLAGLPPVKELAKRAEEHLKGMVVPGTLFEEFGFNYIGPIDGHDIEALVETLRNMRNLKGPQLLHVKTKKGKGYEPAEKDPIGYHGVPKFNPDECTLPKASGGKPSFSAIFGQWLCDMAAKDERLVGITPAMREGSGLVKFSQQYPDRYFDVAIAEQHAVTFAAGLAIADQKPVVAIYSSFLQRAYDQLIHDVALQELPVLFAIDRAGLVGADGPTHQGAFDISFLRTVPNMVIMTPSDENECRQMLYTGYQCNGPAAVRYPRGSGTGIQVESEMQTLALGKGRIVRQGKGTAILAFGTLLQQAKAAAEALDATLVDMRFVKPMDEALVLSLAATHDQFVTLEDNAIMGGAGSAVNELLMRSKQCKPVLNLGLPDRFVEQGTQEEIYALLGLDGAGIQRSIEQWLQA
;
A
#
# COMPACT_ATOMS: atom_id res chain seq x y z
N MET A 1 19.98 11.04 -17.98
CA MET A 1 20.26 12.48 -17.88
C MET A 1 19.16 13.15 -17.10
N SER A 2 19.49 14.13 -16.24
CA SER A 2 18.53 14.90 -15.46
C SER A 2 17.58 15.69 -16.37
N VAL A 3 16.40 16.04 -15.88
CA VAL A 3 15.54 17.02 -16.54
C VAL A 3 16.24 18.38 -16.40
N ASP A 4 16.45 19.05 -17.53
CA ASP A 4 17.15 20.36 -17.51
C ASP A 4 16.23 21.42 -16.90
N ILE A 5 16.59 21.92 -15.73
CA ILE A 5 15.84 22.92 -14.98
C ILE A 5 15.80 24.28 -15.68
N SER A 6 16.74 24.58 -16.59
CA SER A 6 16.77 25.85 -17.32
C SER A 6 15.52 26.07 -18.19
N ASN A 7 14.79 24.99 -18.52
CA ASN A 7 13.51 25.04 -19.23
C ASN A 7 12.33 25.44 -18.34
N PHE A 8 12.54 25.61 -17.03
CA PHE A 8 11.51 25.83 -16.01
C PHE A 8 11.90 27.03 -15.12
N PRO A 9 11.90 28.25 -15.66
CA PRO A 9 12.50 29.40 -14.98
C PRO A 9 11.84 29.78 -13.66
N ASN A 10 10.51 29.58 -13.47
CA ASN A 10 9.86 29.83 -12.18
C ASN A 10 10.15 28.72 -11.18
N LEU A 11 10.16 27.46 -11.61
CA LEU A 11 10.52 26.32 -10.78
C LEU A 11 11.99 26.38 -10.35
N ALA A 12 12.87 26.90 -11.19
CA ALA A 12 14.28 27.13 -10.85
C ALA A 12 14.47 28.08 -9.66
N LEU A 13 13.52 28.99 -9.43
CA LEU A 13 13.52 29.96 -8.33
C LEU A 13 12.82 29.43 -7.06
N ALA A 14 12.31 28.20 -7.05
CA ALA A 14 11.50 27.63 -5.98
C ALA A 14 11.95 26.19 -5.64
N ASP A 15 13.22 26.02 -5.27
CA ASP A 15 13.72 24.71 -4.85
C ASP A 15 13.27 24.32 -3.43
N THR A 16 13.05 25.33 -2.60
CA THR A 16 12.60 25.18 -1.21
C THR A 16 11.31 25.97 -0.94
N PRO A 17 10.53 25.58 0.09
CA PRO A 17 9.35 26.35 0.50
C PRO A 17 9.65 27.80 0.92
N VAL A 18 10.86 28.09 1.37
CA VAL A 18 11.28 29.48 1.70
C VAL A 18 11.37 30.31 0.44
N GLU A 19 12.00 29.78 -0.59
CA GLU A 19 12.11 30.45 -1.89
C GLU A 19 10.73 30.57 -2.57
N LEU A 20 9.92 29.50 -2.53
CA LEU A 20 8.56 29.51 -3.04
C LEU A 20 7.72 30.65 -2.43
N ARG A 21 7.79 30.85 -1.11
CA ARG A 21 7.06 31.94 -0.42
C ARG A 21 7.55 33.34 -0.79
N SER A 22 8.76 33.47 -1.32
CA SER A 22 9.29 34.74 -1.80
C SER A 22 8.84 35.13 -3.21
N LEU A 23 8.26 34.17 -3.95
CA LEU A 23 7.74 34.43 -5.29
C LEU A 23 6.50 35.34 -5.25
N PRO A 24 6.36 36.28 -6.20
CA PRO A 24 5.10 37.01 -6.40
C PRO A 24 3.94 36.04 -6.69
N PHE A 25 2.77 36.36 -6.12
CA PHE A 25 1.58 35.52 -6.23
C PHE A 25 1.18 35.23 -7.70
N GLU A 26 1.34 36.22 -8.57
CA GLU A 26 1.01 36.14 -10.00
C GLU A 26 1.87 35.14 -10.77
N ARG A 27 2.99 34.69 -10.19
CA ARG A 27 3.84 33.64 -10.78
C ARG A 27 3.38 32.23 -10.46
N LEU A 28 2.53 32.03 -9.45
CA LEU A 28 2.13 30.69 -9.01
C LEU A 28 1.43 29.85 -10.09
N PRO A 29 0.53 30.40 -10.94
CA PRO A 29 -0.08 29.64 -12.03
C PRO A 29 0.96 29.09 -13.03
N VAL A 30 1.96 29.88 -13.37
CA VAL A 30 3.05 29.45 -14.27
C VAL A 30 3.93 28.41 -13.59
N LEU A 31 4.28 28.63 -12.32
CA LEU A 31 5.03 27.65 -11.52
C LEU A 31 4.32 26.28 -11.45
N CYS A 32 3.00 26.25 -11.25
CA CYS A 32 2.22 25.01 -11.24
C CYS A 32 2.33 24.26 -12.58
N ASN A 33 2.29 24.95 -13.71
CA ASN A 33 2.46 24.33 -15.01
C ASN A 33 3.88 23.78 -15.21
N GLU A 34 4.91 24.55 -14.82
CA GLU A 34 6.30 24.11 -14.89
C GLU A 34 6.55 22.91 -13.98
N LEU A 35 6.03 22.92 -12.75
CA LEU A 35 6.15 21.80 -11.80
C LEU A 35 5.48 20.52 -12.33
N ARG A 36 4.32 20.64 -12.97
CA ARG A 36 3.60 19.54 -13.58
C ARG A 36 4.39 18.90 -14.72
N GLU A 37 4.93 19.71 -15.61
CA GLU A 37 5.75 19.23 -16.73
C GLU A 37 7.07 18.61 -16.23
N TYR A 38 7.72 19.22 -15.24
CA TYR A 38 8.92 18.68 -14.60
C TYR A 38 8.66 17.33 -13.95
N LEU A 39 7.55 17.21 -13.23
CA LEU A 39 7.10 15.93 -12.61
C LEU A 39 6.89 14.84 -13.67
N LEU A 40 6.16 15.15 -14.74
CA LEU A 40 5.90 14.22 -15.84
C LEU A 40 7.22 13.71 -16.44
N ARG A 41 8.13 14.61 -16.79
CA ARG A 41 9.43 14.26 -17.39
C ARG A 41 10.35 13.52 -16.43
N SER A 42 10.28 13.80 -15.14
CA SER A 42 11.08 13.11 -14.12
C SER A 42 10.58 11.67 -13.92
N VAL A 43 9.28 11.48 -13.69
CA VAL A 43 8.69 10.16 -13.40
C VAL A 43 8.71 9.25 -14.63
N SER A 44 8.55 9.81 -15.83
CA SER A 44 8.66 9.03 -17.08
C SER A 44 10.03 8.36 -17.26
N ARG A 45 11.09 8.94 -16.66
CA ARG A 45 12.48 8.41 -16.71
C ARG A 45 12.83 7.49 -15.55
N SER A 46 12.20 7.69 -14.38
CA SER A 46 12.49 6.90 -13.16
C SER A 46 11.59 5.70 -12.97
N SER A 47 10.36 5.75 -13.41
CA SER A 47 9.17 5.01 -12.96
C SER A 47 8.57 5.60 -11.67
N GLY A 48 7.31 5.31 -11.37
CA GLY A 48 6.70 5.71 -10.08
C GLY A 48 5.25 6.11 -10.17
N HIS A 49 4.75 6.77 -9.10
CA HIS A 49 3.38 7.25 -9.00
C HIS A 49 3.22 8.56 -9.78
N LEU A 50 2.45 8.56 -10.87
CA LEU A 50 2.34 9.73 -11.75
C LEU A 50 1.01 10.45 -11.61
N ALA A 51 -0.09 9.78 -11.92
CA ALA A 51 -1.40 10.43 -12.04
C ALA A 51 -1.85 11.12 -10.75
N SER A 52 -1.56 10.55 -9.60
CA SER A 52 -1.90 11.13 -8.28
C SER A 52 -1.08 12.41 -8.00
N GLY A 53 0.22 12.40 -8.32
CA GLY A 53 1.09 13.57 -8.19
C GLY A 53 0.67 14.72 -9.10
N LEU A 54 0.28 14.44 -10.36
CA LEU A 54 -0.23 15.44 -11.31
C LEU A 54 -1.51 16.12 -10.79
N GLY A 55 -2.36 15.37 -10.06
CA GLY A 55 -3.59 15.90 -9.47
C GLY A 55 -3.40 16.82 -8.27
N THR A 56 -2.23 16.80 -7.61
CA THR A 56 -1.99 17.56 -6.37
C THR A 56 -1.00 18.73 -6.53
N VAL A 57 -0.66 19.11 -7.75
CA VAL A 57 0.33 20.16 -8.01
C VAL A 57 -0.06 21.49 -7.36
N GLU A 58 -1.23 22.03 -7.68
CA GLU A 58 -1.72 23.31 -7.15
C GLU A 58 -1.90 23.24 -5.63
N LEU A 59 -2.47 22.14 -5.12
CA LEU A 59 -2.63 21.94 -3.69
C LEU A 59 -1.28 21.95 -2.95
N THR A 60 -0.27 21.30 -3.50
CA THR A 60 1.07 21.26 -2.90
C THR A 60 1.73 22.63 -2.88
N VAL A 61 1.64 23.38 -4.01
CA VAL A 61 2.13 24.76 -4.09
C VAL A 61 1.43 25.66 -3.08
N ALA A 62 0.09 25.61 -3.01
CA ALA A 62 -0.70 26.42 -2.07
C ALA A 62 -0.35 26.12 -0.61
N LEU A 63 -0.21 24.86 -0.24
CA LEU A 63 0.15 24.44 1.12
C LEU A 63 1.53 24.98 1.52
N HIS A 64 2.56 24.82 0.69
CA HIS A 64 3.90 25.32 0.98
C HIS A 64 4.02 26.85 0.88
N TYR A 65 3.14 27.49 0.12
CA TYR A 65 3.09 28.94 0.01
C TYR A 65 2.45 29.60 1.23
N VAL A 66 1.43 28.97 1.82
CA VAL A 66 0.66 29.51 2.96
C VAL A 66 1.24 29.10 4.31
N TYR A 67 1.67 27.85 4.46
CA TYR A 67 2.21 27.33 5.72
C TYR A 67 3.72 27.44 5.77
N ASN A 68 4.23 27.80 6.95
CA ASN A 68 5.67 27.97 7.19
C ASN A 68 6.36 26.63 7.44
N THR A 69 6.33 25.72 6.43
CA THR A 69 7.03 24.43 6.51
C THR A 69 8.56 24.64 6.48
N PRO A 70 9.36 23.86 7.24
CA PRO A 70 8.98 22.69 8.04
C PRO A 70 8.51 23.03 9.47
N PHE A 71 8.48 24.30 9.89
CA PHE A 71 7.99 24.68 11.22
C PHE A 71 6.53 24.25 11.41
N ASP A 72 5.64 24.67 10.50
CA ASP A 72 4.30 24.09 10.38
C ASP A 72 4.43 22.65 9.83
N ARG A 73 3.60 21.73 10.29
CA ARG A 73 3.69 20.31 9.97
C ARG A 73 2.69 19.93 8.88
N LEU A 74 3.20 19.33 7.81
CA LEU A 74 2.39 18.80 6.71
C LEU A 74 2.52 17.29 6.67
N VAL A 75 1.41 16.58 6.91
CA VAL A 75 1.34 15.11 6.94
C VAL A 75 0.58 14.62 5.71
N TRP A 76 1.27 13.89 4.84
CA TRP A 76 0.68 13.25 3.68
C TRP A 76 0.14 11.87 4.04
N ASP A 77 -1.12 11.56 3.68
CA ASP A 77 -1.66 10.22 3.80
C ASP A 77 -1.19 9.36 2.61
N VAL A 78 -0.78 8.11 2.84
CA VAL A 78 -0.12 7.23 1.86
C VAL A 78 1.18 7.82 1.29
N GLY A 79 1.12 9.02 0.72
CA GLY A 79 2.27 9.75 0.18
C GLY A 79 2.59 9.49 -1.30
N HIS A 80 1.81 8.67 -2.01
CA HIS A 80 1.98 8.43 -3.45
C HIS A 80 1.70 9.69 -4.30
N GLN A 81 0.96 10.66 -3.78
CA GLN A 81 0.68 11.96 -4.38
C GLN A 81 1.72 13.04 -4.04
N ALA A 82 2.74 12.73 -3.21
CA ALA A 82 3.65 13.71 -2.63
C ALA A 82 4.93 13.97 -3.47
N TYR A 83 4.96 13.61 -4.75
CA TYR A 83 6.12 13.90 -5.59
C TYR A 83 6.31 15.40 -5.84
N PRO A 84 5.26 16.23 -6.06
CA PRO A 84 5.40 17.69 -6.07
C PRO A 84 6.00 18.24 -4.77
N HIS A 85 5.64 17.67 -3.61
CA HIS A 85 6.23 18.01 -2.33
C HIS A 85 7.74 17.73 -2.30
N LYS A 86 8.19 16.56 -2.78
CA LYS A 86 9.63 16.25 -2.87
C LYS A 86 10.37 17.27 -3.76
N ILE A 87 9.80 17.64 -4.91
CA ILE A 87 10.39 18.61 -5.84
C ILE A 87 10.55 19.98 -5.19
N LEU A 88 9.55 20.46 -4.44
CA LEU A 88 9.54 21.77 -3.79
C LEU A 88 10.26 21.81 -2.43
N THR A 89 10.90 20.74 -2.02
CA THR A 89 11.58 20.61 -0.73
C THR A 89 13.04 20.16 -0.88
N GLY A 90 13.75 20.71 -1.90
CA GLY A 90 15.18 20.56 -2.11
C GLY A 90 15.61 19.20 -2.67
N ARG A 91 14.68 18.39 -3.23
CA ARG A 91 14.98 17.06 -3.77
C ARG A 91 14.76 16.98 -5.28
N ARG A 92 14.48 18.09 -5.93
CA ARG A 92 14.19 18.20 -7.35
C ARG A 92 15.22 17.49 -8.22
N ASP A 93 16.49 17.76 -8.03
CA ASP A 93 17.56 17.24 -8.86
C ASP A 93 17.82 15.73 -8.67
N ARG A 94 17.26 15.16 -7.59
CA ARG A 94 17.35 13.74 -7.26
C ARG A 94 16.12 12.93 -7.71
N MET A 95 15.09 13.56 -8.27
CA MET A 95 13.82 12.86 -8.62
C MET A 95 14.01 11.66 -9.54
N GLN A 96 15.07 11.61 -10.34
CA GLN A 96 15.36 10.45 -11.19
C GLN A 96 15.82 9.21 -10.43
N SER A 97 16.29 9.37 -9.19
CA SER A 97 16.70 8.27 -8.32
C SER A 97 15.55 7.71 -7.50
N ILE A 98 14.34 8.26 -7.64
CA ILE A 98 13.19 7.82 -6.84
C ILE A 98 12.90 6.33 -7.09
N ARG A 99 12.62 5.58 -6.03
CA ARG A 99 12.37 4.13 -6.07
C ARG A 99 13.57 3.26 -6.47
N GLN A 100 14.74 3.85 -6.66
CA GLN A 100 15.97 3.11 -6.98
C GLN A 100 16.80 2.90 -5.71
N LYS A 101 17.69 1.90 -5.76
CA LYS A 101 18.65 1.65 -4.69
C LYS A 101 19.47 2.92 -4.41
N ASP A 102 19.65 3.26 -3.14
CA ASP A 102 20.37 4.43 -2.65
C ASP A 102 19.80 5.78 -3.15
N GLY A 103 18.60 5.75 -3.74
CA GLY A 103 17.88 6.91 -4.25
C GLY A 103 16.83 7.46 -3.29
N LEU A 104 15.94 8.32 -3.83
CA LEU A 104 14.82 8.83 -3.05
C LEU A 104 13.78 7.75 -2.76
N HIS A 105 13.23 7.76 -1.55
CA HIS A 105 12.14 6.87 -1.17
C HIS A 105 10.88 7.14 -2.02
N PRO A 106 10.08 6.11 -2.29
CA PRO A 106 8.83 6.22 -3.07
C PRO A 106 7.76 7.08 -2.40
N PHE A 107 7.84 7.25 -1.09
CA PHE A 107 6.91 8.00 -0.23
C PHE A 107 7.70 8.99 0.64
N PRO A 108 7.04 9.97 1.30
CA PRO A 108 7.67 10.77 2.34
C PRO A 108 8.34 9.90 3.41
N TRP A 109 9.57 10.25 3.76
CA TRP A 109 10.40 9.48 4.68
C TRP A 109 11.18 10.40 5.62
N ARG A 110 10.96 10.27 6.94
CA ARG A 110 11.56 11.17 7.96
C ARG A 110 13.08 11.25 7.91
N GLY A 111 13.74 10.17 7.55
CA GLY A 111 15.20 10.14 7.39
C GLY A 111 15.72 10.82 6.13
N GLU A 112 14.83 11.19 5.18
CA GLU A 112 15.20 11.77 3.90
C GLU A 112 15.17 13.30 3.92
N SER A 113 14.23 13.90 4.65
CA SER A 113 14.02 15.35 4.66
C SER A 113 13.32 15.82 5.94
N GLU A 114 13.70 17.01 6.44
CA GLU A 114 13.02 17.66 7.57
C GLU A 114 11.56 18.05 7.27
N TYR A 115 11.20 18.11 5.99
CA TYR A 115 9.83 18.35 5.53
C TYR A 115 8.95 17.10 5.58
N ASP A 116 9.53 15.91 5.65
CA ASP A 116 8.82 14.64 5.75
C ASP A 116 8.59 14.29 7.23
N VAL A 117 7.56 14.88 7.84
CA VAL A 117 7.32 14.78 9.29
C VAL A 117 6.87 13.40 9.76
N LEU A 118 6.36 12.57 8.85
CA LEU A 118 5.96 11.18 9.06
C LEU A 118 6.43 10.32 7.90
N SER A 119 7.06 9.19 8.17
CA SER A 119 7.29 8.16 7.15
C SER A 119 5.96 7.47 6.85
N VAL A 120 5.57 7.45 5.58
CA VAL A 120 4.26 6.97 5.15
C VAL A 120 4.39 5.94 4.03
N GLY A 121 3.29 5.34 3.62
CA GLY A 121 3.19 4.30 2.59
C GLY A 121 1.86 3.55 2.72
N HIS A 122 1.38 3.36 3.95
CA HIS A 122 0.04 2.84 4.24
C HIS A 122 -0.94 4.00 4.47
N SER A 123 -2.20 3.79 4.10
CA SER A 123 -3.23 4.82 4.17
C SER A 123 -3.80 5.04 5.57
N SER A 124 -4.52 6.17 5.71
CA SER A 124 -5.49 6.43 6.79
C SER A 124 -4.88 6.72 8.16
N THR A 125 -3.58 7.04 8.20
CA THR A 125 -2.86 7.34 9.44
C THR A 125 -2.61 8.84 9.65
N SER A 126 -2.77 9.66 8.61
CA SER A 126 -2.38 11.08 8.62
C SER A 126 -3.14 11.91 9.64
N ILE A 127 -4.46 11.70 9.78
CA ILE A 127 -5.30 12.47 10.70
C ILE A 127 -4.90 12.20 12.15
N GLY A 128 -4.73 10.93 12.53
CA GLY A 128 -4.31 10.55 13.88
C GLY A 128 -2.91 11.09 14.24
N ALA A 129 -1.96 10.98 13.30
CA ALA A 129 -0.62 11.53 13.48
C ALA A 129 -0.63 13.07 13.59
N ALA A 130 -1.40 13.74 12.74
CA ALA A 130 -1.56 15.20 12.78
C ALA A 130 -2.23 15.67 14.08
N LEU A 131 -3.25 14.94 14.58
CA LEU A 131 -3.87 15.23 15.86
C LEU A 131 -2.86 15.16 17.01
N GLY A 132 -2.03 14.11 17.07
CA GLY A 132 -0.97 13.99 18.06
C GLY A 132 0.03 15.16 18.00
N MET A 133 0.41 15.58 16.78
CA MET A 133 1.29 16.75 16.60
C MET A 133 0.61 18.07 17.01
N ALA A 134 -0.69 18.23 16.79
CA ALA A 134 -1.45 19.41 17.18
C ALA A 134 -1.57 19.52 18.70
N VAL A 135 -1.83 18.41 19.40
CA VAL A 135 -1.84 18.34 20.87
C VAL A 135 -0.47 18.76 21.44
N ALA A 136 0.62 18.20 20.90
CA ALA A 136 1.98 18.56 21.33
C ALA A 136 2.28 20.04 21.08
N ALA A 137 1.95 20.56 19.90
CA ALA A 137 2.20 21.96 19.53
C ALA A 137 1.49 22.96 20.46
N GLU A 138 0.26 22.64 20.90
CA GLU A 138 -0.48 23.46 21.85
C GLU A 138 0.14 23.38 23.25
N SER A 139 0.49 22.19 23.73
CA SER A 139 1.12 22.00 25.05
C SER A 139 2.47 22.71 25.19
N GLU A 140 3.20 22.82 24.07
CA GLU A 140 4.48 23.51 24.01
C GLU A 140 4.34 25.03 23.75
N GLY A 141 3.13 25.52 23.47
CA GLY A 141 2.85 26.94 23.17
C GLY A 141 3.53 27.45 21.89
N LEU A 142 3.86 26.57 20.94
CA LEU A 142 4.66 26.90 19.75
C LEU A 142 3.90 27.72 18.70
N GLY A 143 2.57 27.77 18.72
CA GLY A 143 1.75 28.39 17.68
C GLY A 143 1.88 27.72 16.31
N ARG A 144 2.46 26.53 16.25
CA ARG A 144 2.66 25.70 15.06
C ARG A 144 1.33 25.23 14.51
N LYS A 145 1.18 25.29 13.18
CA LYS A 145 0.01 24.70 12.50
C LYS A 145 0.30 23.28 12.05
N VAL A 146 -0.73 22.45 12.02
CA VAL A 146 -0.64 21.05 11.59
C VAL A 146 -1.71 20.78 10.55
N VAL A 147 -1.29 20.22 9.41
CA VAL A 147 -2.15 19.92 8.26
C VAL A 147 -1.99 18.46 7.89
N ALA A 148 -3.10 17.72 7.81
CA ALA A 148 -3.17 16.38 7.23
C ALA A 148 -3.79 16.45 5.84
N VAL A 149 -3.17 15.83 4.83
CA VAL A 149 -3.74 15.71 3.48
C VAL A 149 -4.10 14.25 3.26
N ILE A 150 -5.39 13.97 3.10
CA ILE A 150 -5.93 12.62 2.95
C ILE A 150 -6.80 12.52 1.69
N GLY A 151 -6.70 11.40 0.98
CA GLY A 151 -7.55 11.10 -0.18
C GLY A 151 -8.92 10.58 0.21
N ASP A 152 -9.88 10.72 -0.70
CA ASP A 152 -11.27 10.27 -0.58
C ASP A 152 -11.41 8.76 -0.34
N GLY A 153 -10.55 7.93 -0.96
CA GLY A 153 -10.50 6.50 -0.65
C GLY A 153 -9.95 6.21 0.76
N ALA A 154 -8.91 6.94 1.18
CA ALA A 154 -8.26 6.71 2.47
C ALA A 154 -9.09 7.17 3.68
N ILE A 155 -9.93 8.21 3.53
CA ILE A 155 -10.78 8.71 4.61
C ILE A 155 -11.90 7.73 4.98
N THR A 156 -12.21 6.76 4.11
CA THR A 156 -13.25 5.75 4.38
C THR A 156 -12.81 4.62 5.32
N ALA A 157 -11.52 4.52 5.63
CA ALA A 157 -11.00 3.49 6.52
C ALA A 157 -11.35 3.77 8.00
N GLY A 158 -11.52 2.69 8.78
CA GLY A 158 -11.87 2.77 10.21
C GLY A 158 -10.95 3.69 11.00
N MET A 159 -9.62 3.57 10.83
CA MET A 159 -8.64 4.43 11.52
C MET A 159 -8.84 5.93 11.24
N ALA A 160 -9.23 6.31 10.03
CA ALA A 160 -9.51 7.70 9.71
C ALA A 160 -10.78 8.19 10.43
N PHE A 161 -11.84 7.37 10.49
CA PHE A 161 -13.06 7.67 11.25
C PHE A 161 -12.78 7.78 12.75
N GLU A 162 -12.01 6.87 13.34
CA GLU A 162 -11.58 6.92 14.73
C GLU A 162 -10.84 8.23 15.03
N ALA A 163 -9.91 8.61 14.13
CA ALA A 163 -9.15 9.84 14.28
C ALA A 163 -10.01 11.11 14.12
N LEU A 164 -10.97 11.12 13.19
CA LEU A 164 -11.94 12.21 13.04
C LEU A 164 -12.80 12.36 14.30
N ASN A 165 -13.36 11.26 14.81
CA ASN A 165 -14.14 11.24 16.03
C ASN A 165 -13.35 11.78 17.23
N HIS A 166 -12.11 11.35 17.40
CA HIS A 166 -11.24 11.81 18.48
C HIS A 166 -10.83 13.28 18.31
N ALA A 167 -10.52 13.72 17.08
CA ALA A 167 -10.15 15.11 16.79
C ALA A 167 -11.31 16.08 17.10
N GLY A 168 -12.54 15.67 16.81
CA GLY A 168 -13.73 16.43 17.15
C GLY A 168 -13.95 16.59 18.65
N ASP A 169 -13.65 15.54 19.45
CA ASP A 169 -13.77 15.58 20.91
C ASP A 169 -12.70 16.48 21.56
N VAL A 170 -11.44 16.37 21.14
CA VAL A 170 -10.33 17.14 21.76
C VAL A 170 -10.20 18.57 21.27
N HIS A 171 -10.88 18.96 20.20
CA HIS A 171 -10.98 20.33 19.66
C HIS A 171 -9.64 21.06 19.46
N LYS A 172 -8.58 20.39 18.96
CA LYS A 172 -7.29 21.03 18.70
C LYS A 172 -7.24 21.75 17.36
N ASP A 173 -6.41 22.80 17.28
CA ASP A 173 -6.15 23.54 16.04
C ASP A 173 -5.45 22.66 15.02
N MET A 174 -6.18 22.08 14.09
CA MET A 174 -5.64 21.29 12.98
C MET A 174 -6.47 21.45 11.72
N LEU A 175 -5.86 21.23 10.57
CA LEU A 175 -6.53 21.19 9.28
C LEU A 175 -6.44 19.79 8.68
N VAL A 176 -7.58 19.23 8.30
CA VAL A 176 -7.66 18.07 7.41
C VAL A 176 -8.03 18.57 6.01
N VAL A 177 -7.20 18.29 5.02
CA VAL A 177 -7.48 18.55 3.61
C VAL A 177 -7.94 17.24 2.98
N LEU A 178 -9.21 17.15 2.66
CA LEU A 178 -9.78 16.04 1.90
C LEU A 178 -9.56 16.30 0.41
N ASN A 179 -8.63 15.57 -0.18
CA ASN A 179 -8.35 15.58 -1.61
C ASN A 179 -9.25 14.58 -2.33
N ASP A 180 -10.37 15.07 -2.85
CA ASP A 180 -11.39 14.27 -3.51
C ASP A 180 -11.16 14.27 -5.03
N ASN A 181 -10.85 13.10 -5.59
CA ASN A 181 -10.72 12.88 -7.04
C ASN A 181 -11.59 11.71 -7.53
N GLU A 182 -12.54 11.26 -6.70
CA GLU A 182 -13.48 10.17 -6.96
C GLU A 182 -12.80 8.81 -7.19
N MET A 183 -11.51 8.67 -6.82
CA MET A 183 -10.72 7.47 -7.08
C MET A 183 -9.75 7.13 -5.96
N SER A 184 -9.64 5.84 -5.65
CA SER A 184 -8.48 5.24 -4.97
C SER A 184 -7.43 4.78 -6.02
N ILE A 185 -7.01 3.53 -6.01
CA ILE A 185 -6.29 2.92 -7.15
C ILE A 185 -7.28 2.70 -8.30
N SER A 186 -8.45 2.12 -8.02
CA SER A 186 -9.63 1.99 -8.89
C SER A 186 -10.71 3.03 -8.51
N GLU A 187 -11.87 2.95 -9.15
CA GLU A 187 -13.04 3.73 -8.73
C GLU A 187 -13.38 3.43 -7.28
N ASN A 188 -13.71 4.47 -6.52
CA ASN A 188 -14.05 4.33 -5.12
C ASN A 188 -15.35 3.56 -4.93
N VAL A 189 -15.37 2.69 -3.94
CA VAL A 189 -16.56 1.93 -3.52
C VAL A 189 -17.04 2.40 -2.14
N GLY A 190 -18.31 2.15 -1.83
CA GLY A 190 -18.90 2.40 -0.53
C GLY A 190 -19.87 3.58 -0.48
N ALA A 191 -20.72 3.58 0.55
CA ALA A 191 -21.83 4.53 0.70
C ALA A 191 -21.35 5.97 0.89
N LEU A 192 -20.24 6.19 1.59
CA LEU A 192 -19.69 7.53 1.80
C LEU A 192 -19.24 8.16 0.48
N ASN A 193 -18.52 7.41 -0.37
CA ASN A 193 -18.10 7.88 -1.67
C ASN A 193 -19.30 8.20 -2.57
N ASN A 194 -20.32 7.32 -2.57
CA ASN A 194 -21.57 7.58 -3.28
C ASN A 194 -22.27 8.84 -2.76
N HIS A 195 -22.18 9.11 -1.46
CA HIS A 195 -22.72 10.32 -0.85
C HIS A 195 -21.95 11.56 -1.33
N LEU A 196 -20.63 11.56 -1.25
CA LEU A 196 -19.77 12.66 -1.76
C LEU A 196 -20.02 12.91 -3.26
N ALA A 197 -20.09 11.89 -4.08
CA ALA A 197 -20.35 12.00 -5.52
C ALA A 197 -21.73 12.61 -5.84
N ARG A 198 -22.80 12.24 -5.10
CA ARG A 198 -24.15 12.83 -5.27
C ARG A 198 -24.18 14.33 -5.02
N ILE A 199 -23.40 14.79 -4.08
CA ILE A 199 -23.29 16.19 -3.72
C ILE A 199 -22.62 16.99 -4.83
N MET A 200 -21.61 16.40 -5.44
CA MET A 200 -20.88 16.99 -6.55
C MET A 200 -21.71 17.10 -7.84
N SER A 201 -22.69 16.20 -8.03
CA SER A 201 -23.59 16.17 -9.20
C SER A 201 -24.87 17.01 -9.03
N GLY A 202 -25.15 17.50 -7.83
CA GLY A 202 -26.39 18.24 -7.52
C GLY A 202 -26.44 19.65 -8.12
N LYS A 203 -27.63 20.07 -8.57
CA LYS A 203 -27.91 21.43 -9.12
C LYS A 203 -27.52 22.57 -8.15
N LEU A 204 -27.38 22.28 -6.86
CA LEU A 204 -27.00 23.26 -5.83
C LEU A 204 -25.54 23.73 -6.01
N TYR A 205 -24.64 22.82 -6.42
CA TYR A 205 -23.23 23.14 -6.68
C TYR A 205 -23.07 24.15 -7.82
N THR A 206 -23.85 24.01 -8.89
CA THR A 206 -23.83 24.95 -10.03
C THR A 206 -24.35 26.33 -9.63
N THR A 207 -25.35 26.39 -8.74
CA THR A 207 -25.94 27.64 -8.26
C THR A 207 -25.00 28.41 -7.32
N ILE A 208 -24.25 27.73 -6.46
CA ILE A 208 -23.24 28.35 -5.57
C ILE A 208 -22.06 28.89 -6.38
N ARG A 209 -21.61 28.15 -7.38
CA ARG A 209 -20.54 28.58 -8.31
C ARG A 209 -20.88 29.86 -9.10
N GLU A 210 -22.16 30.01 -9.50
CA GLU A 210 -22.62 31.18 -10.24
C GLU A 210 -23.11 32.33 -9.35
N GLY A 211 -23.56 32.03 -8.12
CA GLY A 211 -24.16 33.00 -7.19
C GLY A 211 -23.24 33.64 -6.17
N GLY A 212 -22.07 33.03 -5.89
CA GLY A 212 -21.14 33.49 -4.83
C GLY A 212 -20.54 34.88 -5.03
N LYS A 213 -20.65 35.47 -6.21
CA LYS A 213 -20.20 36.84 -6.50
C LYS A 213 -21.23 37.95 -6.20
N LYS A 214 -22.48 37.62 -5.84
CA LYS A 214 -23.57 38.62 -5.75
C LYS A 214 -24.31 38.75 -4.41
N VAL A 215 -24.08 37.92 -3.38
CA VAL A 215 -24.95 37.89 -2.19
C VAL A 215 -24.30 38.41 -0.90
N LEU A 216 -23.09 38.96 -0.94
CA LEU A 216 -22.43 39.49 0.27
C LEU A 216 -22.70 40.97 0.56
N ALA A 217 -23.70 41.58 -0.06
CA ALA A 217 -24.10 42.97 0.19
C ALA A 217 -25.55 43.08 0.67
N GLY A 218 -25.75 43.19 1.99
CA GLY A 218 -26.88 43.89 2.60
C GLY A 218 -28.10 43.08 2.95
N LEU A 219 -28.30 42.81 4.26
CA LEU A 219 -29.61 42.94 4.96
C LEU A 219 -29.47 42.68 6.49
N PRO A 220 -30.27 43.32 7.36
CA PRO A 220 -30.11 43.28 8.81
C PRO A 220 -31.01 42.21 9.51
N PRO A 221 -31.09 42.14 10.86
CA PRO A 221 -30.95 40.92 11.66
C PRO A 221 -32.28 40.17 11.92
N VAL A 222 -32.59 39.23 11.07
CA VAL A 222 -33.52 38.12 11.37
C VAL A 222 -32.67 36.83 11.48
N LYS A 223 -31.46 37.02 12.00
CA LYS A 223 -30.34 36.10 11.81
C LYS A 223 -30.42 34.76 12.56
N GLU A 224 -31.06 34.68 13.71
CA GLU A 224 -30.96 33.46 14.51
C GLU A 224 -32.03 32.40 14.19
N LEU A 225 -33.23 32.80 13.83
CA LEU A 225 -34.29 31.86 13.46
C LEU A 225 -34.12 31.34 12.01
N ALA A 226 -33.69 32.23 11.10
CA ALA A 226 -33.31 31.85 9.73
C ALA A 226 -32.08 30.96 9.72
N LYS A 227 -31.10 31.19 10.60
CA LYS A 227 -29.90 30.36 10.73
C LYS A 227 -30.23 28.94 11.19
N ARG A 228 -31.10 28.73 12.16
CA ARG A 228 -31.53 27.38 12.61
C ARG A 228 -32.42 26.68 11.59
N ALA A 229 -33.29 27.38 10.88
CA ALA A 229 -34.08 26.81 9.79
C ALA A 229 -33.21 26.52 8.55
N GLU A 230 -32.21 27.37 8.28
CA GLU A 230 -31.23 27.16 7.23
C GLU A 230 -30.25 26.03 7.55
N GLU A 231 -29.84 25.87 8.80
CA GLU A 231 -29.04 24.76 9.33
C GLU A 231 -29.83 23.43 9.25
N HIS A 232 -31.13 23.41 9.56
CA HIS A 232 -31.97 22.21 9.39
C HIS A 232 -32.26 21.87 7.92
N LEU A 233 -32.42 22.85 7.06
CA LEU A 233 -32.58 22.65 5.62
C LEU A 233 -31.24 22.29 4.95
N LYS A 234 -30.13 22.85 5.42
CA LYS A 234 -28.77 22.45 5.02
C LYS A 234 -28.44 21.03 5.48
N GLY A 235 -28.86 20.63 6.68
CA GLY A 235 -28.67 19.28 7.22
C GLY A 235 -29.33 18.17 6.40
N MET A 236 -30.30 18.48 5.57
CA MET A 236 -30.97 17.51 4.68
C MET A 236 -30.30 17.37 3.29
N VAL A 237 -29.34 18.24 2.90
CA VAL A 237 -28.89 18.33 1.49
C VAL A 237 -27.39 18.57 1.33
N VAL A 238 -26.60 18.85 2.39
CA VAL A 238 -25.19 19.27 2.27
C VAL A 238 -24.21 18.23 2.84
N PRO A 239 -23.09 17.95 2.17
CA PRO A 239 -22.08 16.96 2.57
C PRO A 239 -21.34 17.26 3.85
N GLY A 240 -21.29 18.51 4.22
CA GLY A 240 -20.63 18.98 5.42
C GLY A 240 -21.18 18.38 6.71
N THR A 241 -22.45 17.97 6.72
CA THR A 241 -23.12 17.54 7.95
C THR A 241 -22.42 16.41 8.69
N LEU A 242 -21.91 15.40 8.02
CA LEU A 242 -21.20 14.31 8.71
C LEU A 242 -19.95 14.83 9.44
N PHE A 243 -19.16 15.67 8.80
CA PHE A 243 -17.93 16.23 9.40
C PHE A 243 -18.24 17.30 10.44
N GLU A 244 -19.33 18.06 10.25
CA GLU A 244 -19.84 19.03 11.21
C GLU A 244 -20.39 18.34 12.48
N GLU A 245 -21.06 17.20 12.34
CA GLU A 245 -21.47 16.36 13.48
C GLU A 245 -20.28 15.77 14.26
N PHE A 246 -19.14 15.53 13.58
CA PHE A 246 -17.87 15.23 14.26
C PHE A 246 -17.21 16.46 14.89
N GLY A 247 -17.80 17.65 14.79
CA GLY A 247 -17.26 18.88 15.38
C GLY A 247 -16.22 19.61 14.53
N PHE A 248 -16.06 19.25 13.24
CA PHE A 248 -15.19 19.97 12.31
C PHE A 248 -15.90 21.18 11.70
N ASN A 249 -15.16 22.29 11.54
CA ASN A 249 -15.60 23.35 10.67
C ASN A 249 -15.30 22.94 9.21
N TYR A 250 -16.37 22.57 8.47
CA TYR A 250 -16.27 22.11 7.09
C TYR A 250 -16.32 23.28 6.10
N ILE A 251 -15.37 23.30 5.16
CA ILE A 251 -15.28 24.28 4.08
C ILE A 251 -15.09 23.54 2.75
N GLY A 252 -15.88 23.88 1.76
CA GLY A 252 -15.79 23.31 0.42
C GLY A 252 -17.11 22.72 -0.10
N PRO A 253 -17.07 21.96 -1.22
CA PRO A 253 -15.86 21.66 -2.00
C PRO A 253 -15.37 22.88 -2.83
N ILE A 254 -14.04 23.02 -2.93
CA ILE A 254 -13.40 24.03 -3.79
C ILE A 254 -12.64 23.38 -4.94
N ASP A 255 -12.41 24.12 -6.04
CA ASP A 255 -11.61 23.63 -7.16
C ASP A 255 -10.14 23.55 -6.77
N GLY A 256 -9.59 22.32 -6.72
CA GLY A 256 -8.20 22.06 -6.37
C GLY A 256 -7.18 22.40 -7.46
N HIS A 257 -7.64 22.88 -8.61
CA HIS A 257 -6.80 23.37 -9.71
C HIS A 257 -6.86 24.88 -9.86
N ASP A 258 -7.62 25.58 -9.01
CA ASP A 258 -7.61 27.02 -8.89
C ASP A 258 -6.65 27.42 -7.76
N ILE A 259 -5.40 27.74 -8.13
CA ILE A 259 -4.35 28.09 -7.16
C ILE A 259 -4.71 29.36 -6.37
N GLU A 260 -5.43 30.32 -6.97
CA GLU A 260 -5.81 31.56 -6.33
C GLU A 260 -6.84 31.31 -5.23
N ALA A 261 -7.90 30.55 -5.57
CA ALA A 261 -8.91 30.14 -4.60
C ALA A 261 -8.34 29.29 -3.45
N LEU A 262 -7.39 28.38 -3.76
CA LEU A 262 -6.71 27.55 -2.76
C LEU A 262 -5.92 28.41 -1.77
N VAL A 263 -5.07 29.31 -2.27
CA VAL A 263 -4.22 30.16 -1.41
C VAL A 263 -5.06 31.10 -0.55
N GLU A 264 -6.09 31.73 -1.11
CA GLU A 264 -6.99 32.60 -0.37
C GLU A 264 -7.72 31.84 0.75
N THR A 265 -8.30 30.68 0.41
CA THR A 265 -9.01 29.83 1.37
C THR A 265 -8.09 29.36 2.50
N LEU A 266 -6.91 28.85 2.17
CA LEU A 266 -5.94 28.37 3.17
C LEU A 266 -5.43 29.49 4.08
N ARG A 267 -5.21 30.71 3.55
CA ARG A 267 -4.84 31.90 4.36
C ARG A 267 -5.93 32.25 5.37
N ASN A 268 -7.20 32.20 4.96
CA ASN A 268 -8.34 32.45 5.84
C ASN A 268 -8.46 31.36 6.90
N MET A 269 -8.36 30.09 6.53
CA MET A 269 -8.48 28.96 7.45
C MET A 269 -7.34 28.88 8.46
N ARG A 270 -6.13 29.30 8.11
CA ARG A 270 -4.97 29.29 9.01
C ARG A 270 -5.21 30.04 10.33
N ASN A 271 -6.11 31.02 10.34
CA ASN A 271 -6.43 31.86 11.50
C ASN A 271 -7.63 31.32 12.31
N LEU A 272 -8.33 30.30 11.81
CA LEU A 272 -9.46 29.70 12.52
C LEU A 272 -8.96 28.78 13.65
N LYS A 273 -9.85 28.55 14.63
CA LYS A 273 -9.60 27.73 15.80
C LYS A 273 -10.41 26.41 15.75
N GLY A 274 -9.90 25.40 16.43
CA GLY A 274 -10.49 24.07 16.47
C GLY A 274 -10.19 23.25 15.20
N PRO A 275 -10.78 22.05 15.08
CA PRO A 275 -10.55 21.19 13.93
C PRO A 275 -11.25 21.72 12.69
N GLN A 276 -10.51 21.80 11.57
CA GLN A 276 -10.99 22.28 10.29
C GLN A 276 -10.94 21.16 9.26
N LEU A 277 -11.90 21.11 8.34
CA LEU A 277 -11.84 20.22 7.18
C LEU A 277 -12.06 21.03 5.90
N LEU A 278 -11.07 21.01 5.03
CA LEU A 278 -11.13 21.60 3.70
C LEU A 278 -11.35 20.49 2.67
N HIS A 279 -12.49 20.53 1.99
CA HIS A 279 -12.79 19.62 0.89
C HIS A 279 -12.33 20.23 -0.43
N VAL A 280 -11.39 19.55 -1.10
CA VAL A 280 -10.76 20.01 -2.35
C VAL A 280 -11.05 19.01 -3.45
N LYS A 281 -11.66 19.47 -4.55
CA LYS A 281 -11.89 18.63 -5.73
C LYS A 281 -10.71 18.72 -6.68
N THR A 282 -10.10 17.56 -6.97
CA THR A 282 -9.00 17.47 -7.92
C THR A 282 -9.31 16.47 -9.04
N LYS A 283 -8.45 16.43 -10.06
CA LYS A 283 -8.52 15.46 -11.14
C LYS A 283 -7.20 14.68 -11.22
N LYS A 284 -7.28 13.37 -11.05
CA LYS A 284 -6.14 12.47 -11.18
C LYS A 284 -5.58 12.52 -12.60
N GLY A 285 -4.27 12.69 -12.75
CA GLY A 285 -3.65 12.83 -14.08
C GLY A 285 -3.72 14.22 -14.71
N LYS A 286 -4.19 15.24 -13.98
CA LYS A 286 -4.41 16.62 -14.48
C LYS A 286 -3.26 17.16 -15.32
N GLY A 287 -3.61 17.65 -16.52
CA GLY A 287 -2.67 18.30 -17.46
C GLY A 287 -1.87 17.32 -18.33
N TYR A 288 -2.10 16.01 -18.20
CA TYR A 288 -1.58 15.00 -19.11
C TYR A 288 -2.72 14.11 -19.60
N GLU A 289 -3.21 14.37 -20.81
CA GLU A 289 -4.44 13.76 -21.36
C GLU A 289 -4.47 12.23 -21.25
N PRO A 290 -3.38 11.47 -21.54
CA PRO A 290 -3.40 10.02 -21.37
C PRO A 290 -3.69 9.58 -19.94
N ALA A 291 -3.10 10.26 -18.94
CA ALA A 291 -3.33 9.96 -17.52
C ALA A 291 -4.72 10.42 -17.02
N GLU A 292 -5.31 11.45 -17.63
CA GLU A 292 -6.67 11.86 -17.34
C GLU A 292 -7.71 10.87 -17.88
N LYS A 293 -7.42 10.21 -19.02
CA LYS A 293 -8.28 9.19 -19.66
C LYS A 293 -8.14 7.81 -19.01
N ASP A 294 -6.95 7.46 -18.56
CA ASP A 294 -6.65 6.18 -17.89
C ASP A 294 -5.86 6.41 -16.57
N PRO A 295 -6.53 6.96 -15.55
CA PRO A 295 -5.87 7.24 -14.27
C PRO A 295 -5.44 5.98 -13.50
N ILE A 296 -5.99 4.81 -13.84
CA ILE A 296 -5.60 3.52 -13.27
C ILE A 296 -4.27 3.06 -13.88
N GLY A 297 -4.18 3.01 -15.20
CA GLY A 297 -2.94 2.64 -15.90
C GLY A 297 -1.78 3.59 -15.60
N TYR A 298 -2.07 4.88 -15.41
CA TYR A 298 -1.08 5.89 -15.05
C TYR A 298 -0.92 6.13 -13.54
N HIS A 299 -1.52 5.30 -12.69
CA HIS A 299 -1.31 5.38 -11.24
C HIS A 299 0.14 5.08 -10.88
N GLY A 300 0.67 3.95 -11.34
CA GLY A 300 2.07 3.54 -11.17
C GLY A 300 2.67 3.15 -12.51
N VAL A 301 3.51 4.03 -13.09
CA VAL A 301 4.03 3.86 -14.43
C VAL A 301 5.42 3.24 -14.45
N PRO A 302 5.75 2.39 -15.47
CA PRO A 302 7.12 2.05 -15.80
C PRO A 302 7.83 3.26 -16.43
N LYS A 303 9.08 3.12 -16.81
CA LYS A 303 9.77 4.10 -17.67
C LYS A 303 9.06 4.14 -19.04
N PHE A 304 8.77 5.35 -19.53
CA PHE A 304 8.09 5.54 -20.81
C PHE A 304 8.47 6.88 -21.45
N ASN A 305 8.13 7.07 -22.73
CA ASN A 305 8.28 8.35 -23.41
C ASN A 305 6.96 9.14 -23.31
N PRO A 306 6.91 10.28 -22.58
CA PRO A 306 5.67 11.03 -22.41
C PRO A 306 5.16 11.66 -23.72
N ASP A 307 6.03 11.91 -24.70
CA ASP A 307 5.67 12.51 -25.99
C ASP A 307 4.95 11.50 -26.90
N GLU A 308 5.08 10.19 -26.65
CA GLU A 308 4.36 9.13 -27.38
C GLU A 308 2.93 8.89 -26.87
N CYS A 309 2.57 9.49 -25.72
CA CYS A 309 1.25 9.41 -25.11
C CYS A 309 0.75 7.95 -24.86
N THR A 310 1.64 6.99 -24.76
CA THR A 310 1.33 5.57 -24.52
C THR A 310 2.31 4.94 -23.54
N LEU A 311 1.80 4.02 -22.72
CA LEU A 311 2.65 3.19 -21.89
C LEU A 311 3.21 2.01 -22.69
N PRO A 312 4.45 1.54 -22.41
CA PRO A 312 4.98 0.33 -22.99
C PRO A 312 4.05 -0.84 -22.70
N LYS A 313 3.66 -1.58 -23.74
CA LYS A 313 2.93 -2.84 -23.54
C LYS A 313 3.84 -3.82 -22.83
N ALA A 314 3.30 -4.52 -21.84
CA ALA A 314 3.99 -5.67 -21.27
C ALA A 314 4.31 -6.65 -22.41
N SER A 315 5.58 -6.83 -22.74
CA SER A 315 5.99 -7.85 -23.70
C SER A 315 5.56 -9.20 -23.16
N GLY A 316 4.99 -10.07 -24.02
CA GLY A 316 4.48 -11.39 -23.66
C GLY A 316 5.52 -12.19 -22.85
N GLY A 317 5.46 -12.05 -21.54
CA GLY A 317 6.35 -12.65 -20.55
C GLY A 317 5.68 -13.83 -19.86
N LYS A 318 6.43 -14.41 -18.94
CA LYS A 318 5.92 -15.43 -18.03
C LYS A 318 4.75 -14.85 -17.21
N PRO A 319 3.72 -15.65 -16.89
CA PRO A 319 2.61 -15.18 -16.07
C PRO A 319 3.13 -14.77 -14.67
N SER A 320 2.54 -13.71 -14.12
CA SER A 320 2.81 -13.33 -12.73
C SER A 320 2.05 -14.25 -11.77
N PHE A 321 2.51 -14.33 -10.52
CA PHE A 321 1.79 -15.09 -9.49
C PHE A 321 0.37 -14.55 -9.26
N SER A 322 0.17 -13.23 -9.32
CA SER A 322 -1.18 -12.63 -9.26
C SER A 322 -2.07 -13.09 -10.44
N ALA A 323 -1.50 -13.28 -11.64
CA ALA A 323 -2.23 -13.83 -12.79
C ALA A 323 -2.58 -15.31 -12.60
N ILE A 324 -1.68 -16.11 -12.01
CA ILE A 324 -1.94 -17.51 -11.64
C ILE A 324 -3.10 -17.58 -10.63
N PHE A 325 -3.06 -16.74 -9.60
CA PHE A 325 -4.13 -16.63 -8.61
C PHE A 325 -5.45 -16.23 -9.27
N GLY A 326 -5.48 -15.18 -10.08
CA GLY A 326 -6.71 -14.70 -10.73
C GLY A 326 -7.32 -15.74 -11.68
N GLN A 327 -6.49 -16.48 -12.42
CA GLN A 327 -6.97 -17.58 -13.25
C GLN A 327 -7.51 -18.75 -12.40
N TRP A 328 -6.78 -19.15 -11.33
CA TRP A 328 -7.24 -20.15 -10.39
C TRP A 328 -8.60 -19.78 -9.77
N LEU A 329 -8.76 -18.51 -9.35
CA LEU A 329 -9.99 -18.02 -8.73
C LEU A 329 -11.19 -18.17 -9.67
N CYS A 330 -11.04 -17.81 -10.95
CA CYS A 330 -12.08 -17.99 -11.96
C CYS A 330 -12.40 -19.48 -12.21
N ASP A 331 -11.37 -20.33 -12.34
CA ASP A 331 -11.53 -21.76 -12.58
C ASP A 331 -12.22 -22.45 -11.38
N MET A 332 -11.90 -22.02 -10.16
CA MET A 332 -12.50 -22.57 -8.94
C MET A 332 -13.95 -22.10 -8.76
N ALA A 333 -14.23 -20.82 -9.05
CA ALA A 333 -15.59 -20.27 -9.00
C ALA A 333 -16.54 -20.92 -10.01
N ALA A 334 -16.02 -21.43 -11.11
CA ALA A 334 -16.80 -22.23 -12.07
C ALA A 334 -17.16 -23.62 -11.52
N LYS A 335 -16.43 -24.14 -10.53
CA LYS A 335 -16.64 -25.45 -9.92
C LYS A 335 -17.42 -25.41 -8.62
N ASP A 336 -17.34 -24.32 -7.86
CA ASP A 336 -18.01 -24.16 -6.56
C ASP A 336 -18.69 -22.79 -6.48
N GLU A 337 -20.01 -22.80 -6.42
CA GLU A 337 -20.85 -21.60 -6.35
C GLU A 337 -20.71 -20.85 -5.02
N ARG A 338 -20.21 -21.50 -3.97
CA ARG A 338 -19.99 -20.92 -2.64
C ARG A 338 -18.77 -20.00 -2.60
N LEU A 339 -17.88 -20.05 -3.62
CA LEU A 339 -16.67 -19.25 -3.64
C LEU A 339 -17.02 -17.76 -3.76
N VAL A 340 -16.51 -16.96 -2.83
CA VAL A 340 -16.61 -15.50 -2.80
C VAL A 340 -15.21 -14.89 -2.75
N GLY A 341 -14.92 -13.97 -3.66
CA GLY A 341 -13.64 -13.23 -3.73
C GLY A 341 -13.75 -11.87 -3.05
N ILE A 342 -12.86 -11.57 -2.13
CA ILE A 342 -12.83 -10.33 -1.35
C ILE A 342 -11.47 -9.66 -1.51
N THR A 343 -11.46 -8.34 -1.67
CA THR A 343 -10.21 -7.56 -1.66
C THR A 343 -10.41 -6.18 -1.04
N PRO A 344 -9.46 -5.68 -0.23
CA PRO A 344 -9.48 -4.30 0.24
C PRO A 344 -8.79 -3.37 -0.79
N ALA A 345 -9.57 -2.81 -1.74
CA ALA A 345 -9.16 -1.82 -2.74
C ALA A 345 -8.03 -2.26 -3.70
N MET A 346 -7.80 -3.58 -3.88
CA MET A 346 -6.66 -4.09 -4.65
C MET A 346 -7.06 -4.98 -5.83
N ARG A 347 -8.18 -4.67 -6.49
CA ARG A 347 -8.72 -5.45 -7.62
C ARG A 347 -7.70 -5.75 -8.72
N GLU A 348 -7.03 -4.69 -9.21
CA GLU A 348 -6.03 -4.79 -10.28
C GLU A 348 -4.77 -5.47 -9.78
N GLY A 349 -4.26 -5.01 -8.65
CA GLY A 349 -3.00 -5.47 -8.09
C GLY A 349 -2.99 -6.93 -7.68
N SER A 350 -4.12 -7.45 -7.19
CA SER A 350 -4.26 -8.85 -6.77
C SER A 350 -4.85 -9.76 -7.86
N GLY A 351 -5.04 -9.27 -9.09
CA GLY A 351 -5.47 -10.10 -10.22
C GLY A 351 -6.96 -10.47 -10.25
N LEU A 352 -7.85 -9.69 -9.59
CA LEU A 352 -9.28 -10.00 -9.52
C LEU A 352 -10.11 -9.38 -10.65
N VAL A 353 -9.52 -8.65 -11.59
CA VAL A 353 -10.26 -7.96 -12.66
C VAL A 353 -11.17 -8.92 -13.43
N LYS A 354 -10.63 -10.05 -13.91
CA LYS A 354 -11.40 -11.06 -14.65
C LYS A 354 -12.52 -11.67 -13.79
N PHE A 355 -12.23 -11.97 -12.52
CA PHE A 355 -13.21 -12.53 -11.60
C PHE A 355 -14.34 -11.54 -11.33
N SER A 356 -14.07 -10.26 -11.09
CA SER A 356 -15.08 -9.23 -10.86
C SER A 356 -16.03 -9.04 -12.04
N GLN A 357 -15.56 -9.28 -13.27
CA GLN A 357 -16.35 -9.20 -14.49
C GLN A 357 -17.20 -10.46 -14.74
N GLN A 358 -16.65 -11.63 -14.45
CA GLN A 358 -17.33 -12.92 -14.68
C GLN A 358 -18.30 -13.30 -13.56
N TYR A 359 -18.01 -12.90 -12.32
CA TYR A 359 -18.78 -13.24 -11.14
C TYR A 359 -19.06 -12.02 -10.26
N PRO A 360 -19.73 -10.97 -10.79
CA PRO A 360 -19.92 -9.71 -10.07
C PRO A 360 -20.64 -9.86 -8.72
N ASP A 361 -21.59 -10.79 -8.62
CA ASP A 361 -22.36 -11.05 -7.38
C ASP A 361 -21.57 -11.81 -6.30
N ARG A 362 -20.39 -12.31 -6.65
CA ARG A 362 -19.48 -13.05 -5.75
C ARG A 362 -18.14 -12.32 -5.55
N TYR A 363 -18.04 -11.10 -6.06
CA TYR A 363 -16.89 -10.23 -5.90
C TYR A 363 -17.22 -9.06 -4.96
N PHE A 364 -16.40 -8.86 -3.94
CA PHE A 364 -16.54 -7.76 -2.99
C PHE A 364 -15.22 -6.98 -2.86
N ASP A 365 -15.24 -5.73 -3.32
CA ASP A 365 -14.25 -4.74 -2.94
C ASP A 365 -14.80 -3.99 -1.71
N VAL A 366 -14.08 -4.05 -0.61
CA VAL A 366 -14.51 -3.45 0.67
C VAL A 366 -13.87 -2.08 0.92
N ALA A 367 -13.33 -1.45 -0.10
CA ALA A 367 -12.50 -0.25 0.00
C ALA A 367 -11.21 -0.50 0.82
N ILE A 368 -10.53 0.54 1.29
CA ILE A 368 -9.33 0.40 2.11
C ILE A 368 -9.73 0.06 3.56
N ALA A 369 -10.18 -1.17 3.76
CA ALA A 369 -10.74 -1.64 5.02
C ALA A 369 -10.34 -3.09 5.30
N GLU A 370 -9.05 -3.32 5.56
CA GLU A 370 -8.47 -4.65 5.73
C GLU A 370 -9.10 -5.42 6.89
N GLN A 371 -9.33 -4.76 8.02
CA GLN A 371 -10.01 -5.36 9.18
C GLN A 371 -11.40 -5.86 8.79
N HIS A 372 -12.19 -5.00 8.12
CA HIS A 372 -13.53 -5.34 7.67
C HIS A 372 -13.50 -6.50 6.66
N ALA A 373 -12.53 -6.54 5.74
CA ALA A 373 -12.38 -7.64 4.79
C ALA A 373 -12.32 -9.00 5.47
N VAL A 374 -11.55 -9.10 6.55
CA VAL A 374 -11.36 -10.36 7.27
C VAL A 374 -12.59 -10.72 8.12
N THR A 375 -13.18 -9.76 8.85
CA THR A 375 -14.42 -10.00 9.61
C THR A 375 -15.60 -10.34 8.69
N PHE A 376 -15.70 -9.68 7.53
CA PHE A 376 -16.71 -9.98 6.51
C PHE A 376 -16.53 -11.40 5.95
N ALA A 377 -15.29 -11.82 5.69
CA ALA A 377 -14.99 -13.18 5.28
C ALA A 377 -15.40 -14.20 6.36
N ALA A 378 -15.15 -13.91 7.64
CA ALA A 378 -15.60 -14.76 8.74
C ALA A 378 -17.12 -14.94 8.75
N GLY A 379 -17.88 -13.84 8.59
CA GLY A 379 -19.35 -13.88 8.50
C GLY A 379 -19.85 -14.74 7.33
N LEU A 380 -19.21 -14.64 6.16
CA LEU A 380 -19.51 -15.46 5.00
C LEU A 380 -19.21 -16.95 5.24
N ALA A 381 -18.09 -17.26 5.89
CA ALA A 381 -17.71 -18.63 6.21
C ALA A 381 -18.68 -19.27 7.21
N ILE A 382 -19.16 -18.52 8.21
CA ILE A 382 -20.22 -18.99 9.15
C ILE A 382 -21.54 -19.29 8.41
N ALA A 383 -21.81 -18.58 7.31
CA ALA A 383 -22.98 -18.80 6.46
C ALA A 383 -22.73 -19.80 5.32
N ASP A 384 -21.80 -20.74 5.50
CA ASP A 384 -21.45 -21.82 4.57
C ASP A 384 -20.90 -21.36 3.20
N GLN A 385 -20.48 -20.10 3.06
CA GLN A 385 -19.73 -19.68 1.91
C GLN A 385 -18.24 -20.05 2.02
N LYS A 386 -17.51 -19.99 0.91
CA LYS A 386 -16.07 -20.26 0.85
C LYS A 386 -15.31 -18.98 0.45
N PRO A 387 -15.05 -18.08 1.41
CA PRO A 387 -14.39 -16.81 1.13
C PRO A 387 -12.90 -16.97 0.85
N VAL A 388 -12.44 -16.23 -0.16
CA VAL A 388 -11.04 -16.05 -0.53
C VAL A 388 -10.69 -14.57 -0.36
N VAL A 389 -9.82 -14.25 0.58
CA VAL A 389 -9.34 -12.88 0.84
C VAL A 389 -8.03 -12.67 0.10
N ALA A 390 -8.07 -11.85 -0.96
CA ALA A 390 -6.88 -11.47 -1.71
C ALA A 390 -6.32 -10.15 -1.16
N ILE A 391 -5.18 -10.25 -0.49
CA ILE A 391 -4.59 -9.15 0.27
C ILE A 391 -3.06 -9.16 0.14
N TYR A 392 -2.43 -7.97 0.17
CA TYR A 392 -0.97 -7.91 0.22
C TYR A 392 -0.43 -8.27 1.61
N SER A 393 0.73 -8.93 1.64
CA SER A 393 1.40 -9.33 2.87
C SER A 393 1.53 -8.18 3.87
N SER A 394 2.02 -7.01 3.42
CA SER A 394 2.19 -5.82 4.27
C SER A 394 0.86 -5.20 4.73
N PHE A 395 -0.24 -5.38 3.98
CA PHE A 395 -1.56 -4.86 4.34
C PHE A 395 -2.32 -5.79 5.28
N LEU A 396 -2.07 -7.10 5.23
CA LEU A 396 -2.65 -8.06 6.18
C LEU A 396 -2.26 -7.76 7.63
N GLN A 397 -1.13 -7.09 7.86
CA GLN A 397 -0.72 -6.62 9.19
C GLN A 397 -1.82 -5.82 9.89
N ARG A 398 -2.62 -5.02 9.14
CA ARG A 398 -3.71 -4.20 9.69
C ARG A 398 -4.92 -5.03 10.13
N ALA A 399 -5.05 -6.27 9.65
CA ALA A 399 -6.15 -7.19 9.97
C ALA A 399 -5.70 -8.41 10.79
N TYR A 400 -4.56 -8.30 11.47
CA TYR A 400 -3.98 -9.42 12.23
C TYR A 400 -4.87 -9.85 13.39
N ASP A 401 -5.46 -8.90 14.13
CA ASP A 401 -6.43 -9.21 15.20
C ASP A 401 -7.65 -9.97 14.66
N GLN A 402 -8.26 -9.50 13.56
CA GLN A 402 -9.44 -10.14 12.97
C GLN A 402 -9.12 -11.52 12.41
N LEU A 403 -7.92 -11.73 11.89
CA LEU A 403 -7.46 -13.06 11.47
C LEU A 403 -7.39 -14.02 12.67
N ILE A 404 -6.87 -13.56 13.82
CA ILE A 404 -6.79 -14.37 15.03
C ILE A 404 -8.18 -14.62 15.63
N HIS A 405 -8.91 -13.51 15.93
CA HIS A 405 -10.13 -13.53 16.71
C HIS A 405 -11.33 -14.01 15.91
N ASP A 406 -11.55 -13.44 14.70
CA ASP A 406 -12.77 -13.69 13.94
C ASP A 406 -12.67 -14.97 13.07
N VAL A 407 -11.45 -15.36 12.68
CA VAL A 407 -11.25 -16.50 11.76
C VAL A 407 -10.60 -17.69 12.46
N ALA A 408 -9.37 -17.54 12.97
CA ALA A 408 -8.58 -18.70 13.42
C ALA A 408 -9.10 -19.29 14.73
N LEU A 409 -9.53 -18.47 15.69
CA LEU A 409 -10.12 -18.91 16.95
C LEU A 409 -11.39 -19.76 16.72
N GLN A 410 -12.13 -19.44 15.67
CA GLN A 410 -13.38 -20.12 15.29
C GLN A 410 -13.18 -21.22 14.24
N GLU A 411 -11.93 -21.49 13.85
CA GLU A 411 -11.55 -22.51 12.85
C GLU A 411 -12.28 -22.37 11.51
N LEU A 412 -12.59 -21.14 11.09
CA LEU A 412 -13.39 -20.89 9.89
C LEU A 412 -12.57 -21.14 8.60
N PRO A 413 -13.20 -21.74 7.56
CA PRO A 413 -12.54 -22.09 6.31
C PRO A 413 -12.38 -20.86 5.39
N VAL A 414 -11.54 -19.92 5.80
CA VAL A 414 -11.16 -18.73 5.02
C VAL A 414 -9.80 -18.97 4.37
N LEU A 415 -9.72 -18.78 3.05
CA LEU A 415 -8.45 -18.81 2.33
C LEU A 415 -7.89 -17.40 2.18
N PHE A 416 -6.71 -17.18 2.73
CA PHE A 416 -5.92 -15.96 2.54
C PHE A 416 -4.95 -16.14 1.37
N ALA A 417 -5.21 -15.49 0.25
CA ALA A 417 -4.31 -15.38 -0.89
C ALA A 417 -3.42 -14.15 -0.67
N ILE A 418 -2.22 -14.39 -0.11
CA ILE A 418 -1.31 -13.34 0.34
C ILE A 418 -0.35 -13.01 -0.80
N ASP A 419 -0.65 -11.93 -1.51
CA ASP A 419 0.18 -11.41 -2.59
C ASP A 419 1.31 -10.50 -2.05
N ARG A 420 2.36 -10.28 -2.81
CA ARG A 420 3.54 -9.46 -2.43
C ARG A 420 4.22 -9.96 -1.16
N ALA A 421 4.24 -11.26 -0.94
CA ALA A 421 5.04 -11.85 0.12
C ALA A 421 6.54 -11.76 -0.20
N GLY A 422 7.36 -11.54 0.82
CA GLY A 422 8.78 -11.32 0.65
C GLY A 422 9.14 -9.93 0.11
N LEU A 423 10.22 -9.86 -0.63
CA LEU A 423 10.71 -8.60 -1.19
C LEU A 423 9.88 -8.15 -2.39
N VAL A 424 9.34 -6.93 -2.33
CA VAL A 424 8.58 -6.31 -3.43
C VAL A 424 9.43 -5.35 -4.28
N GLY A 425 10.55 -4.89 -3.72
CA GLY A 425 11.51 -4.07 -4.44
C GLY A 425 11.28 -2.56 -4.32
N ALA A 426 10.86 -1.92 -5.39
CA ALA A 426 10.89 -0.47 -5.58
C ALA A 426 10.00 0.34 -4.61
N ASP A 427 9.00 -0.24 -3.97
CA ASP A 427 8.13 0.44 -2.99
C ASP A 427 8.72 0.45 -1.56
N GLY A 428 9.86 -0.21 -1.36
CA GLY A 428 10.71 -0.08 -0.19
C GLY A 428 10.13 -0.61 1.12
N PRO A 429 10.64 -0.12 2.26
CA PRO A 429 10.41 -0.71 3.58
C PRO A 429 8.94 -0.80 3.99
N THR A 430 8.08 0.07 3.47
CA THR A 430 6.64 0.09 3.81
C THR A 430 5.85 -1.02 3.11
N HIS A 431 6.38 -1.59 2.03
CA HIS A 431 5.67 -2.57 1.21
C HIS A 431 6.35 -3.94 1.17
N GLN A 432 7.57 -4.13 1.72
CA GLN A 432 8.19 -5.44 1.81
C GLN A 432 7.30 -6.39 2.64
N GLY A 433 6.93 -7.54 2.08
CA GLY A 433 6.14 -8.58 2.75
C GLY A 433 7.03 -9.46 3.65
N ALA A 434 7.69 -8.83 4.61
CA ALA A 434 8.80 -9.43 5.35
C ALA A 434 8.39 -10.19 6.62
N PHE A 435 7.12 -10.12 7.05
CA PHE A 435 6.74 -10.54 8.41
C PHE A 435 5.60 -11.55 8.47
N ASP A 436 4.96 -11.88 7.35
CA ASP A 436 3.75 -12.68 7.31
C ASP A 436 3.96 -14.11 7.82
N ILE A 437 5.06 -14.78 7.49
CA ILE A 437 5.37 -16.09 8.07
C ILE A 437 5.48 -15.98 9.59
N SER A 438 6.23 -14.99 10.08
CA SER A 438 6.51 -14.84 11.52
C SER A 438 5.23 -14.62 12.33
N PHE A 439 4.33 -13.72 11.90
CA PHE A 439 3.11 -13.46 12.66
C PHE A 439 2.02 -14.52 12.44
N LEU A 440 1.91 -15.13 11.25
CA LEU A 440 0.95 -16.21 11.00
C LEU A 440 1.32 -17.51 11.71
N ARG A 441 2.62 -17.82 11.82
CA ARG A 441 3.09 -19.05 12.43
C ARG A 441 2.69 -19.20 13.90
N THR A 442 2.54 -18.09 14.61
CA THR A 442 2.11 -18.06 16.02
C THR A 442 0.63 -18.38 16.21
N VAL A 443 -0.19 -18.25 15.15
CA VAL A 443 -1.65 -18.42 15.22
C VAL A 443 -2.01 -19.91 15.20
N PRO A 444 -2.74 -20.45 16.21
CA PRO A 444 -3.23 -21.82 16.19
C PRO A 444 -4.12 -22.12 14.96
N ASN A 445 -4.23 -23.38 14.57
CA ASN A 445 -5.09 -23.90 13.50
C ASN A 445 -4.80 -23.38 12.09
N MET A 446 -3.82 -22.49 11.93
CA MET A 446 -3.47 -21.88 10.66
C MET A 446 -2.65 -22.82 9.78
N VAL A 447 -3.07 -23.05 8.53
CA VAL A 447 -2.25 -23.71 7.50
C VAL A 447 -1.51 -22.65 6.71
N ILE A 448 -0.17 -22.76 6.59
CA ILE A 448 0.68 -21.77 5.90
C ILE A 448 1.49 -22.46 4.80
N MET A 449 1.26 -22.06 3.57
CA MET A 449 1.86 -22.63 2.36
C MET A 449 2.71 -21.61 1.62
N THR A 450 3.86 -22.07 1.12
CA THR A 450 4.88 -21.26 0.45
C THR A 450 5.25 -21.90 -0.89
N PRO A 451 4.56 -21.56 -1.99
CA PRO A 451 4.84 -22.15 -3.29
C PRO A 451 6.23 -21.78 -3.81
N SER A 452 6.91 -22.76 -4.37
CA SER A 452 8.24 -22.60 -4.96
C SER A 452 8.22 -22.18 -6.43
N ASP A 453 7.07 -22.33 -7.10
CA ASP A 453 6.84 -21.96 -8.50
C ASP A 453 5.34 -21.73 -8.78
N GLU A 454 5.03 -21.41 -10.05
CA GLU A 454 3.68 -21.07 -10.49
C GLU A 454 2.71 -22.25 -10.38
N ASN A 455 3.17 -23.47 -10.66
CA ASN A 455 2.34 -24.66 -10.57
C ASN A 455 2.06 -25.03 -9.11
N GLU A 456 3.08 -25.00 -8.24
CA GLU A 456 2.90 -25.17 -6.80
C GLU A 456 1.91 -24.14 -6.23
N CYS A 457 1.97 -22.87 -6.71
CA CYS A 457 1.03 -21.83 -6.30
C CYS A 457 -0.42 -22.22 -6.61
N ARG A 458 -0.70 -22.68 -7.83
CA ARG A 458 -2.04 -23.14 -8.23
C ARG A 458 -2.53 -24.31 -7.40
N GLN A 459 -1.68 -25.30 -7.15
CA GLN A 459 -2.04 -26.50 -6.39
C GLN A 459 -2.22 -26.17 -4.89
N MET A 460 -1.41 -25.27 -4.33
CA MET A 460 -1.54 -24.82 -2.94
C MET A 460 -2.80 -23.98 -2.73
N LEU A 461 -3.18 -23.10 -3.67
CA LEU A 461 -4.45 -22.37 -3.62
C LEU A 461 -5.64 -23.35 -3.58
N TYR A 462 -5.61 -24.39 -4.42
CA TYR A 462 -6.63 -25.44 -4.39
C TYR A 462 -6.61 -26.23 -3.07
N THR A 463 -5.44 -26.59 -2.58
CA THR A 463 -5.27 -27.29 -1.29
C THR A 463 -5.83 -26.46 -0.14
N GLY A 464 -5.48 -25.18 -0.06
CA GLY A 464 -5.97 -24.26 0.97
C GLY A 464 -7.49 -24.07 0.93
N TYR A 465 -8.07 -24.01 -0.28
CA TYR A 465 -9.52 -23.93 -0.46
C TYR A 465 -10.26 -25.19 0.03
N GLN A 466 -9.61 -26.35 -0.02
CA GLN A 466 -10.17 -27.61 0.49
C GLN A 466 -10.01 -27.78 2.01
N CYS A 467 -9.24 -26.92 2.68
CA CYS A 467 -9.11 -26.97 4.15
C CYS A 467 -10.45 -26.65 4.84
N ASN A 468 -10.70 -27.33 5.96
CA ASN A 468 -11.86 -27.06 6.81
C ASN A 468 -11.61 -25.99 7.88
N GLY A 469 -10.45 -25.36 7.86
CA GLY A 469 -10.02 -24.25 8.72
C GLY A 469 -9.24 -23.21 7.94
N PRO A 470 -8.67 -22.20 8.63
CA PRO A 470 -7.99 -21.10 7.99
C PRO A 470 -6.70 -21.53 7.28
N ALA A 471 -6.53 -21.08 6.05
CA ALA A 471 -5.36 -21.39 5.25
C ALA A 471 -4.80 -20.13 4.57
N ALA A 472 -3.48 -20.05 4.48
CA ALA A 472 -2.76 -18.99 3.78
C ALA A 472 -1.84 -19.56 2.71
N VAL A 473 -1.89 -18.99 1.51
CA VAL A 473 -0.93 -19.23 0.44
C VAL A 473 -0.24 -17.90 0.17
N ARG A 474 1.06 -17.81 0.46
CA ARG A 474 1.85 -16.60 0.26
C ARG A 474 2.74 -16.70 -0.98
N TYR A 475 2.64 -15.75 -1.87
CA TYR A 475 3.38 -15.73 -3.13
C TYR A 475 3.96 -14.32 -3.43
N PRO A 476 5.10 -14.26 -4.16
CA PRO A 476 5.80 -13.01 -4.37
C PRO A 476 5.16 -12.14 -5.46
N ARG A 477 5.59 -10.88 -5.51
CA ARG A 477 5.38 -9.99 -6.64
C ARG A 477 6.15 -10.48 -7.86
N GLY A 478 5.55 -10.37 -9.05
CA GLY A 478 6.22 -10.63 -10.32
C GLY A 478 5.97 -12.03 -10.86
N SER A 479 6.80 -12.41 -11.81
CA SER A 479 6.71 -13.71 -12.50
C SER A 479 7.71 -14.70 -11.91
N GLY A 480 7.36 -15.98 -11.95
CA GLY A 480 8.26 -17.05 -11.55
C GLY A 480 9.16 -17.53 -12.67
N THR A 481 9.52 -18.82 -12.65
CA THR A 481 10.43 -19.43 -13.62
C THR A 481 9.80 -19.63 -15.01
N GLY A 482 8.46 -19.56 -15.11
CA GLY A 482 7.71 -19.84 -16.33
C GLY A 482 7.49 -21.33 -16.54
N ILE A 483 7.40 -22.10 -15.44
CA ILE A 483 7.05 -23.52 -15.51
C ILE A 483 5.62 -23.68 -16.04
N GLN A 484 5.38 -24.79 -16.75
CA GLN A 484 4.04 -25.10 -17.21
C GLN A 484 3.11 -25.30 -16.01
N VAL A 485 2.01 -24.56 -16.00
CA VAL A 485 0.98 -24.66 -14.98
C VAL A 485 -0.07 -25.68 -15.45
N GLU A 486 -0.29 -26.70 -14.64
CA GLU A 486 -1.27 -27.73 -14.93
C GLU A 486 -2.70 -27.17 -14.81
N SER A 487 -3.56 -27.53 -15.76
CA SER A 487 -4.97 -27.12 -15.73
C SER A 487 -5.74 -27.85 -14.63
N GLU A 488 -5.39 -29.12 -14.36
CA GLU A 488 -5.98 -29.92 -13.30
C GLU A 488 -5.54 -29.41 -11.92
N MET A 489 -6.48 -29.31 -11.00
CA MET A 489 -6.24 -28.92 -9.62
C MET A 489 -6.21 -30.14 -8.73
N GLN A 490 -5.11 -30.35 -8.05
CA GLN A 490 -4.89 -31.49 -7.14
C GLN A 490 -4.51 -30.99 -5.75
N THR A 491 -5.00 -31.65 -4.72
CA THR A 491 -4.61 -31.38 -3.34
C THR A 491 -3.21 -31.94 -3.06
N LEU A 492 -2.38 -31.11 -2.42
CA LEU A 492 -1.13 -31.55 -1.85
C LEU A 492 -1.36 -32.15 -0.47
N ALA A 493 -0.60 -33.18 -0.12
CA ALA A 493 -0.66 -33.73 1.23
C ALA A 493 -0.19 -32.67 2.24
N LEU A 494 -1.07 -32.28 3.18
CA LEU A 494 -0.79 -31.26 4.18
C LEU A 494 0.46 -31.60 5.00
N GLY A 495 1.32 -30.61 5.16
CA GLY A 495 2.55 -30.74 5.92
C GLY A 495 3.57 -31.69 5.31
N LYS A 496 3.57 -31.89 3.97
CA LYS A 496 4.53 -32.73 3.27
C LYS A 496 5.42 -31.92 2.33
N GLY A 497 6.71 -31.94 2.65
CA GLY A 497 7.78 -31.46 1.78
C GLY A 497 8.15 -32.48 0.69
N ARG A 498 9.03 -32.07 -0.22
CA ARG A 498 9.63 -32.95 -1.23
C ARG A 498 11.12 -32.73 -1.34
N ILE A 499 11.88 -33.81 -1.47
CA ILE A 499 13.30 -33.71 -1.79
C ILE A 499 13.43 -33.42 -3.29
N VAL A 500 14.03 -32.29 -3.63
CA VAL A 500 14.26 -31.85 -5.02
C VAL A 500 15.59 -32.37 -5.53
N ARG A 501 16.58 -32.47 -4.66
CA ARG A 501 17.91 -33.00 -4.93
C ARG A 501 18.40 -33.80 -3.73
N GLN A 502 18.92 -34.96 -3.96
CA GLN A 502 19.66 -35.74 -2.96
C GLN A 502 21.14 -35.30 -2.96
N GLY A 503 21.72 -35.14 -1.78
CA GLY A 503 23.11 -34.82 -1.56
C GLY A 503 23.61 -35.39 -0.25
N LYS A 504 24.68 -34.82 0.31
CA LYS A 504 25.32 -35.32 1.54
C LYS A 504 25.71 -34.16 2.45
N GLY A 505 25.90 -34.45 3.73
CA GLY A 505 26.43 -33.53 4.72
C GLY A 505 25.47 -32.40 5.09
N THR A 506 25.09 -31.57 4.14
CA THR A 506 24.23 -30.40 4.35
C THR A 506 22.82 -30.62 3.75
N ALA A 507 21.78 -30.31 4.53
CA ALA A 507 20.39 -30.25 4.04
C ALA A 507 19.91 -28.80 3.96
N ILE A 508 19.55 -28.31 2.77
CA ILE A 508 18.96 -27.00 2.51
C ILE A 508 17.46 -27.13 2.47
N LEU A 509 16.77 -26.51 3.44
CA LEU A 509 15.33 -26.50 3.58
C LEU A 509 14.78 -25.16 3.07
N ALA A 510 14.22 -25.14 1.87
CA ALA A 510 13.71 -23.92 1.25
C ALA A 510 12.20 -23.78 1.43
N PHE A 511 11.78 -22.57 1.81
CA PHE A 511 10.37 -22.17 1.98
C PHE A 511 10.02 -21.10 0.92
N GLY A 512 9.36 -21.52 -0.17
CA GLY A 512 8.93 -20.64 -1.23
C GLY A 512 9.93 -20.50 -2.39
N THR A 513 9.82 -19.41 -3.12
CA THR A 513 10.49 -19.20 -4.43
C THR A 513 12.01 -19.13 -4.35
N LEU A 514 12.60 -18.87 -3.17
CA LEU A 514 14.06 -18.93 -2.99
C LEU A 514 14.64 -20.35 -3.21
N LEU A 515 13.79 -21.38 -3.27
CA LEU A 515 14.19 -22.72 -3.75
C LEU A 515 14.90 -22.65 -5.09
N GLN A 516 14.45 -21.78 -6.00
CA GLN A 516 15.03 -21.66 -7.34
C GLN A 516 16.46 -21.10 -7.29
N GLN A 517 16.70 -20.16 -6.37
CA GLN A 517 18.04 -19.58 -6.15
C GLN A 517 19.00 -20.60 -5.51
N ALA A 518 18.47 -21.49 -4.67
CA ALA A 518 19.28 -22.49 -3.96
C ALA A 518 19.75 -23.67 -4.84
N LYS A 519 19.16 -23.89 -6.02
CA LYS A 519 19.49 -25.05 -6.87
C LYS A 519 20.98 -25.13 -7.22
N ALA A 520 21.56 -24.02 -7.71
CA ALA A 520 22.96 -23.97 -8.09
C ALA A 520 23.88 -24.17 -6.87
N ALA A 521 23.56 -23.55 -5.75
CA ALA A 521 24.32 -23.72 -4.51
C ALA A 521 24.26 -25.17 -4.00
N ALA A 522 23.08 -25.80 -4.04
CA ALA A 522 22.92 -27.20 -3.65
C ALA A 522 23.72 -28.16 -4.53
N GLU A 523 23.80 -27.88 -5.84
CA GLU A 523 24.62 -28.65 -6.78
C GLU A 523 26.11 -28.49 -6.49
N ALA A 524 26.59 -27.26 -6.34
CA ALA A 524 27.99 -26.96 -6.07
C ALA A 524 28.52 -27.54 -4.76
N LEU A 525 27.65 -27.60 -3.73
CA LEU A 525 27.99 -28.08 -2.38
C LEU A 525 27.66 -29.57 -2.16
N ASP A 526 27.18 -30.29 -3.18
CA ASP A 526 26.61 -31.62 -3.06
C ASP A 526 25.59 -31.75 -1.92
N ALA A 527 24.81 -30.68 -1.67
CA ALA A 527 23.83 -30.63 -0.59
C ALA A 527 22.47 -31.23 -1.01
N THR A 528 21.75 -31.80 -0.05
CA THR A 528 20.34 -32.15 -0.23
C THR A 528 19.50 -30.88 -0.29
N LEU A 529 18.62 -30.73 -1.29
CA LEU A 529 17.70 -29.61 -1.41
C LEU A 529 16.27 -30.06 -1.25
N VAL A 530 15.55 -29.43 -0.34
CA VAL A 530 14.17 -29.74 0.03
C VAL A 530 13.26 -28.55 -0.25
N ASP A 531 12.19 -28.76 -0.98
CA ASP A 531 11.04 -27.87 -1.03
C ASP A 531 10.12 -28.20 0.15
N MET A 532 10.13 -27.35 1.16
CA MET A 532 9.36 -27.59 2.38
C MET A 532 7.86 -27.40 2.19
N ARG A 533 7.44 -26.60 1.19
CA ARG A 533 6.03 -26.34 0.82
C ARG A 533 5.18 -25.73 1.93
N PHE A 534 5.27 -26.26 3.14
CA PHE A 534 4.47 -25.86 4.30
C PHE A 534 5.36 -25.34 5.43
N VAL A 535 5.05 -24.15 5.91
CA VAL A 535 5.61 -23.65 7.17
C VAL A 535 4.85 -24.25 8.35
N LYS A 536 3.51 -24.42 8.17
CA LYS A 536 2.63 -24.96 9.19
C LYS A 536 1.44 -25.68 8.53
N PRO A 537 1.19 -26.99 8.85
CA PRO A 537 2.10 -27.83 9.61
C PRO A 537 3.39 -28.10 8.83
N MET A 538 4.53 -28.15 9.52
CA MET A 538 5.82 -28.52 8.91
C MET A 538 5.96 -30.03 8.77
N ASP A 539 6.69 -30.52 7.76
CA ASP A 539 7.04 -31.94 7.62
C ASP A 539 8.13 -32.32 8.64
N GLU A 540 7.72 -32.50 9.90
CA GLU A 540 8.61 -32.86 10.99
C GLU A 540 9.31 -34.21 10.75
N ALA A 541 8.59 -35.19 10.18
CA ALA A 541 9.15 -36.51 9.89
C ALA A 541 10.29 -36.41 8.86
N LEU A 542 10.13 -35.59 7.81
CA LEU A 542 11.17 -35.37 6.82
C LEU A 542 12.40 -34.69 7.44
N VAL A 543 12.20 -33.61 8.21
CA VAL A 543 13.31 -32.89 8.87
C VAL A 543 14.07 -33.82 9.82
N LEU A 544 13.38 -34.61 10.64
CA LEU A 544 14.02 -35.56 11.56
C LEU A 544 14.73 -36.70 10.84
N SER A 545 14.20 -37.19 9.71
CA SER A 545 14.90 -38.19 8.89
C SER A 545 16.19 -37.65 8.29
N LEU A 546 16.19 -36.40 7.87
CA LEU A 546 17.41 -35.70 7.39
C LEU A 546 18.40 -35.46 8.54
N ALA A 547 17.93 -35.17 9.75
CA ALA A 547 18.80 -35.01 10.92
C ALA A 547 19.56 -36.30 11.28
N ALA A 548 19.04 -37.45 10.96
CA ALA A 548 19.73 -38.74 11.14
C ALA A 548 20.85 -38.99 10.13
N THR A 549 20.82 -38.30 8.94
CA THR A 549 21.72 -38.61 7.81
C THR A 549 22.59 -37.41 7.38
N HIS A 550 22.31 -36.21 7.89
CA HIS A 550 23.04 -34.99 7.56
C HIS A 550 23.66 -34.39 8.81
N ASP A 551 24.78 -33.70 8.63
CA ASP A 551 25.54 -33.12 9.72
C ASP A 551 24.98 -31.77 10.14
N GLN A 552 24.38 -31.03 9.20
CA GLN A 552 23.93 -29.67 9.40
C GLN A 552 22.78 -29.27 8.46
N PHE A 553 22.13 -28.16 8.81
CA PHE A 553 20.98 -27.63 8.09
C PHE A 553 21.23 -26.18 7.65
N VAL A 554 20.63 -25.82 6.53
CA VAL A 554 20.45 -24.44 6.09
C VAL A 554 18.96 -24.23 5.85
N THR A 555 18.36 -23.21 6.45
CA THR A 555 16.98 -22.82 6.13
C THR A 555 16.99 -21.58 5.25
N LEU A 556 16.07 -21.50 4.29
CA LEU A 556 16.01 -20.44 3.33
C LEU A 556 14.55 -19.95 3.21
N GLU A 557 14.32 -18.68 3.54
CA GLU A 557 12.99 -18.06 3.51
C GLU A 557 13.04 -16.59 3.09
N ASP A 558 12.04 -16.15 2.33
CA ASP A 558 11.84 -14.74 1.96
C ASP A 558 10.94 -14.05 3.00
N ASN A 559 11.41 -14.04 4.24
CA ASN A 559 10.75 -13.51 5.43
C ASN A 559 11.82 -13.14 6.47
N ALA A 560 11.48 -12.36 7.48
CA ALA A 560 12.37 -12.10 8.61
C ALA A 560 12.81 -13.42 9.26
N ILE A 561 14.10 -13.57 9.51
CA ILE A 561 14.67 -14.75 10.17
C ILE A 561 14.04 -14.94 11.55
N MET A 562 13.79 -13.83 12.26
CA MET A 562 13.21 -13.85 13.60
C MET A 562 11.77 -14.35 13.57
N GLY A 563 11.53 -15.48 14.24
CA GLY A 563 10.21 -16.10 14.31
C GLY A 563 9.70 -16.72 13.01
N GLY A 564 10.51 -16.76 11.95
CA GLY A 564 10.16 -17.30 10.65
C GLY A 564 10.18 -18.83 10.56
N ALA A 565 10.23 -19.35 9.34
CA ALA A 565 10.22 -20.79 9.06
C ALA A 565 11.50 -21.48 9.58
N GLY A 566 12.67 -20.81 9.46
CA GLY A 566 13.92 -21.29 10.03
C GLY A 566 13.86 -21.45 11.55
N SER A 567 13.21 -20.51 12.24
CA SER A 567 12.95 -20.61 13.70
C SER A 567 12.12 -21.88 14.03
N ALA A 568 11.13 -22.23 13.20
CA ALA A 568 10.34 -23.46 13.42
C ALA A 568 11.20 -24.74 13.30
N VAL A 569 12.14 -24.75 12.34
CA VAL A 569 13.11 -25.87 12.20
C VAL A 569 13.99 -25.97 13.45
N ASN A 570 14.52 -24.84 13.94
CA ASN A 570 15.34 -24.81 15.16
C ASN A 570 14.55 -25.35 16.38
N GLU A 571 13.31 -24.90 16.56
CA GLU A 571 12.41 -25.35 17.63
C GLU A 571 12.14 -26.88 17.54
N LEU A 572 11.92 -27.40 16.33
CA LEU A 572 11.72 -28.85 16.11
C LEU A 572 12.97 -29.64 16.51
N LEU A 573 14.13 -29.26 16.00
CA LEU A 573 15.39 -29.96 16.27
C LEU A 573 15.70 -29.97 17.75
N MET A 574 15.51 -28.85 18.46
CA MET A 574 15.76 -28.73 19.90
C MET A 574 14.80 -29.58 20.73
N ARG A 575 13.48 -29.50 20.47
CA ARG A 575 12.50 -30.32 21.22
C ARG A 575 12.65 -31.82 20.97
N SER A 576 13.17 -32.19 19.78
CA SER A 576 13.43 -33.59 19.41
C SER A 576 14.83 -34.07 19.84
N LYS A 577 15.60 -33.23 20.57
CA LYS A 577 16.98 -33.51 21.02
C LYS A 577 17.94 -33.85 19.88
N GLN A 578 17.69 -33.30 18.69
CA GLN A 578 18.55 -33.40 17.51
C GLN A 578 19.38 -32.13 17.38
N CYS A 579 20.44 -32.02 18.20
CA CYS A 579 21.29 -30.81 18.23
C CYS A 579 22.17 -30.74 16.98
N LYS A 580 21.64 -30.30 15.86
CA LYS A 580 22.37 -30.06 14.60
C LYS A 580 22.64 -28.56 14.44
N PRO A 581 23.81 -28.16 13.91
CA PRO A 581 24.04 -26.77 13.48
C PRO A 581 23.04 -26.36 12.41
N VAL A 582 22.48 -25.13 12.52
CA VAL A 582 21.53 -24.60 11.55
C VAL A 582 21.94 -23.18 11.16
N LEU A 583 22.14 -22.95 9.87
CA LEU A 583 22.28 -21.61 9.30
C LEU A 583 20.91 -21.14 8.79
N ASN A 584 20.37 -20.07 9.37
CA ASN A 584 19.12 -19.49 8.91
C ASN A 584 19.43 -18.34 7.93
N LEU A 585 19.01 -18.46 6.67
CA LEU A 585 19.10 -17.44 5.64
C LEU A 585 17.72 -16.86 5.35
N GLY A 586 17.60 -15.55 5.43
CA GLY A 586 16.37 -14.79 5.25
C GLY A 586 16.59 -13.30 5.41
N LEU A 587 15.52 -12.55 5.63
CA LEU A 587 15.59 -11.10 5.79
C LEU A 587 16.15 -10.76 7.19
N PRO A 588 17.13 -9.82 7.26
CA PRO A 588 17.77 -9.45 8.52
C PRO A 588 16.85 -8.62 9.42
N ASP A 589 17.25 -8.47 10.70
CA ASP A 589 16.55 -7.63 11.69
C ASP A 589 16.76 -6.12 11.41
N ARG A 590 16.29 -5.69 10.25
CA ARG A 590 16.22 -4.28 9.84
C ARG A 590 15.20 -4.12 8.72
N PHE A 591 14.62 -2.93 8.59
CA PHE A 591 13.82 -2.61 7.42
C PHE A 591 14.68 -2.61 6.15
N VAL A 592 14.17 -3.26 5.11
CA VAL A 592 14.88 -3.39 3.83
C VAL A 592 14.47 -2.26 2.90
N GLU A 593 15.44 -1.49 2.45
CA GLU A 593 15.27 -0.33 1.59
C GLU A 593 14.81 -0.69 0.17
N GLN A 594 14.47 0.34 -0.63
CA GLN A 594 14.01 0.18 -2.00
C GLN A 594 15.15 -0.18 -2.97
N GLY A 595 14.78 -0.81 -4.07
CA GLY A 595 15.64 -1.22 -5.18
C GLY A 595 14.91 -2.20 -6.09
N THR A 596 15.57 -2.78 -7.07
CA THR A 596 15.01 -3.95 -7.75
C THR A 596 15.09 -5.18 -6.83
N GLN A 597 14.22 -6.16 -7.04
CA GLN A 597 14.26 -7.39 -6.24
C GLN A 597 15.64 -8.07 -6.35
N GLU A 598 16.21 -8.11 -7.56
CA GLU A 598 17.51 -8.72 -7.85
C GLU A 598 18.64 -8.00 -7.09
N GLU A 599 18.67 -6.67 -7.10
CA GLU A 599 19.65 -5.88 -6.34
C GLU A 599 19.56 -6.15 -4.84
N ILE A 600 18.34 -6.22 -4.32
CA ILE A 600 18.11 -6.43 -2.89
C ILE A 600 18.48 -7.87 -2.49
N TYR A 601 18.10 -8.89 -3.28
CA TYR A 601 18.53 -10.27 -3.03
C TYR A 601 20.05 -10.41 -3.05
N ALA A 602 20.73 -9.80 -4.02
CA ALA A 602 22.18 -9.82 -4.08
C ALA A 602 22.84 -9.11 -2.88
N LEU A 603 22.27 -7.96 -2.44
CA LEU A 603 22.74 -7.22 -1.26
C LEU A 603 22.59 -8.02 0.04
N LEU A 604 21.53 -8.80 0.16
CA LEU A 604 21.24 -9.62 1.33
C LEU A 604 21.89 -11.01 1.28
N GLY A 605 22.58 -11.34 0.17
CA GLY A 605 23.17 -12.67 -0.02
C GLY A 605 22.13 -13.79 -0.22
N LEU A 606 20.94 -13.44 -0.73
CA LEU A 606 19.83 -14.36 -1.00
C LEU A 606 19.68 -14.68 -2.50
N ASP A 607 20.54 -14.17 -3.35
CA ASP A 607 20.72 -14.65 -4.71
C ASP A 607 21.53 -15.97 -4.71
N GLY A 608 21.55 -16.70 -5.83
CA GLY A 608 22.19 -18.03 -5.88
C GLY A 608 23.66 -18.02 -5.45
N ALA A 609 24.43 -17.02 -5.89
CA ALA A 609 25.84 -16.87 -5.53
C ALA A 609 26.02 -16.47 -4.05
N GLY A 610 25.15 -15.62 -3.53
CA GLY A 610 25.15 -15.20 -2.13
C GLY A 610 24.82 -16.35 -1.18
N ILE A 611 23.81 -17.15 -1.51
CA ILE A 611 23.45 -18.34 -0.74
C ILE A 611 24.65 -19.30 -0.66
N GLN A 612 25.28 -19.59 -1.80
CA GLN A 612 26.47 -20.48 -1.83
C GLN A 612 27.59 -19.92 -0.94
N ARG A 613 27.98 -18.66 -1.12
CA ARG A 613 29.03 -18.03 -0.30
C ARG A 613 28.72 -18.06 1.18
N SER A 614 27.47 -17.76 1.56
CA SER A 614 27.06 -17.76 2.96
C SER A 614 27.19 -19.15 3.60
N ILE A 615 26.83 -20.20 2.86
CA ILE A 615 26.97 -21.59 3.33
C ILE A 615 28.45 -21.97 3.42
N GLU A 616 29.26 -21.68 2.40
CA GLU A 616 30.69 -21.99 2.39
C GLU A 616 31.43 -21.32 3.55
N GLN A 617 31.17 -20.04 3.79
CA GLN A 617 31.75 -19.30 4.93
C GLN A 617 31.35 -19.88 6.27
N TRP A 618 30.09 -20.23 6.42
CA TRP A 618 29.59 -20.84 7.65
C TRP A 618 30.15 -22.23 7.90
N LEU A 619 30.39 -23.02 6.84
CA LEU A 619 31.00 -24.36 6.96
C LEU A 619 32.48 -24.32 7.33
N GLN A 620 33.15 -23.17 7.10
CA GLN A 620 34.57 -22.98 7.44
C GLN A 620 34.77 -22.38 8.84
N ALA A 621 33.73 -21.83 9.45
CA ALA A 621 33.75 -21.20 10.77
C ALA A 621 33.55 -22.23 11.90
#